data_23fbb4a6b78dd571d1564c902b06ea4a
#
_entry.id   23fbb4a6b78dd571d1564c902b06ea4a
#
_cell.length_a   1.000
_cell.length_b   1.000
_cell.length_c   1.000
_cell.angle_alpha   90.00
_cell.angle_beta   90.00
_cell.angle_gamma   90.00
#
_symmetry.space_group_name_H-M   'P 1'
#
loop_
_entity.id
_entity.type
_entity.pdbx_description
1 polymer ?
#
loop_
_entity_poly.entity_id
_entity_poly.type
_entity_poly.pdbx_seq_one_letter_code
_entity_poly.pdbx_strand_id
1 'polypeptide(L)' 'MDEVYRNNALATVGDLTVQIRELEHLTQTAVAQAVHWGATWRQIAVVLDVTPQAAHKRFRRLRYDPGTGHAWHEPPLPF' A
#
# COMPACT_ATOMS: atom_id res chain seq x y z
N MET A 1 20.27 26.70 -18.04
CA MET A 1 20.80 25.94 -16.88
C MET A 1 19.68 25.48 -15.91
N ASP A 2 18.82 26.40 -15.48
CA ASP A 2 17.70 26.07 -14.61
C ASP A 2 16.77 25.03 -15.22
N GLU A 3 16.57 25.08 -16.52
CA GLU A 3 15.75 24.14 -17.26
C GLU A 3 16.28 22.72 -17.18
N VAL A 4 17.59 22.52 -17.25
CA VAL A 4 18.23 21.20 -17.14
C VAL A 4 18.07 20.65 -15.73
N TYR A 5 18.32 21.46 -14.71
CA TYR A 5 18.15 21.04 -13.31
C TYR A 5 16.69 20.72 -13.01
N ARG A 6 15.77 21.55 -13.50
CA ARG A 6 14.34 21.32 -13.35
C ARG A 6 13.93 19.99 -13.98
N ASN A 7 14.36 19.72 -15.21
CA ASN A 7 13.98 18.50 -15.93
C ASN A 7 14.57 17.26 -15.27
N ASN A 8 15.80 17.34 -14.76
CA ASN A 8 16.41 16.25 -14.01
C ASN A 8 15.64 15.96 -12.71
N ALA A 9 15.23 17.00 -12.00
CA ALA A 9 14.42 16.84 -10.79
C ALA A 9 13.06 16.21 -11.09
N LEU A 10 12.41 16.64 -12.18
CA LEU A 10 11.14 16.04 -12.60
C LEU A 10 11.29 14.56 -12.96
N ALA A 11 12.36 14.20 -13.65
CA ALA A 11 12.64 12.79 -13.95
C ALA A 11 12.81 11.97 -12.67
N THR A 12 13.51 12.52 -11.67
CA THR A 12 13.67 11.88 -10.36
C THR A 12 12.33 11.72 -9.66
N VAL A 13 11.46 12.73 -9.71
CA VAL A 13 10.10 12.62 -9.15
C VAL A 13 9.34 11.49 -9.83
N GLY A 14 9.44 11.38 -11.16
CA GLY A 14 8.81 10.29 -11.91
C GLY A 14 9.30 8.91 -11.47
N ASP A 15 10.59 8.73 -11.35
CA ASP A 15 11.21 7.47 -10.94
C ASP A 15 10.79 7.10 -9.50
N LEU A 16 10.81 8.07 -8.59
CA LEU A 16 10.39 7.86 -7.21
C LEU A 16 8.90 7.53 -7.12
N THR A 17 8.07 8.14 -7.96
CA THR A 17 6.63 7.86 -8.01
C THR A 17 6.37 6.40 -8.38
N VAL A 18 7.10 5.84 -9.33
CA VAL A 18 7.01 4.44 -9.70
C VAL A 18 7.39 3.55 -8.51
N GLN A 19 8.52 3.86 -7.85
CA GLN A 19 8.98 3.11 -6.68
C GLN A 19 7.98 3.15 -5.53
N ILE A 20 7.37 4.30 -5.28
CA ILE A 20 6.32 4.44 -4.25
C ILE A 20 5.16 3.52 -4.56
N ARG A 21 4.69 3.48 -5.80
CA ARG A 21 3.57 2.59 -6.21
C ARG A 21 3.92 1.12 -6.02
N GLU A 22 5.14 0.73 -6.37
CA GLU A 22 5.61 -0.64 -6.17
C GLU A 22 5.64 -1.00 -4.69
N LEU A 23 6.17 -0.10 -3.84
CA LEU A 23 6.21 -0.30 -2.39
C LEU A 23 4.81 -0.33 -1.79
N GLU A 24 3.89 0.50 -2.25
CA GLU A 24 2.49 0.46 -1.81
C GLU A 24 1.85 -0.88 -2.14
N HIS A 25 2.10 -1.41 -3.34
CA HIS A 25 1.58 -2.71 -3.74
C HIS A 25 2.16 -3.84 -2.89
N LEU A 26 3.46 -3.83 -2.63
CA LEU A 26 4.12 -4.82 -1.77
C LEU A 26 3.62 -4.72 -0.32
N THR A 27 3.42 -3.50 0.18
CA THR A 27 2.86 -3.25 1.51
C THR A 27 1.46 -3.82 1.62
N GLN A 28 0.62 -3.58 0.62
CA GLN A 28 -0.74 -4.11 0.55
C GLN A 28 -0.73 -5.65 0.64
N THR A 29 0.13 -6.30 -0.13
CA THR A 29 0.26 -7.76 -0.11
C THR A 29 0.72 -8.24 1.27
N ALA A 30 1.70 -7.57 1.87
CA ALA A 30 2.20 -7.94 3.20
C ALA A 30 1.12 -7.76 4.28
N VAL A 31 0.33 -6.69 4.21
CA VAL A 31 -0.79 -6.48 5.14
C VAL A 31 -1.82 -7.59 4.98
N ALA A 32 -2.16 -7.95 3.76
CA ALA A 32 -3.11 -9.05 3.49
C ALA A 32 -2.61 -10.37 4.07
N GLN A 33 -1.32 -10.67 3.93
CA GLN A 33 -0.71 -11.85 4.52
C GLN A 33 -0.76 -11.81 6.05
N ALA A 34 -0.45 -10.66 6.64
CA ALA A 34 -0.49 -10.49 8.09
C ALA A 34 -1.89 -10.76 8.63
N VAL A 35 -2.92 -10.20 8.01
CA VAL A 35 -4.32 -10.43 8.38
C VAL A 35 -4.68 -11.91 8.24
N HIS A 36 -4.30 -12.53 7.15
CA HIS A 36 -4.56 -13.95 6.90
C HIS A 36 -3.97 -14.84 8.00
N TRP A 37 -2.79 -14.49 8.50
CA TRP A 37 -2.10 -15.23 9.56
C TRP A 37 -2.45 -14.75 10.97
N GLY A 38 -3.50 -13.95 11.10
CA GLY A 38 -4.10 -13.62 12.39
C GLY A 38 -3.59 -12.34 13.05
N ALA A 39 -2.87 -11.48 12.34
CA ALA A 39 -2.49 -10.18 12.90
C ALA A 39 -3.73 -9.32 13.16
N THR A 40 -3.71 -8.60 14.26
CA THR A 40 -4.76 -7.64 14.61
C THR A 40 -4.49 -6.30 13.91
N TRP A 41 -5.55 -5.50 13.76
CA TRP A 41 -5.37 -4.14 13.23
C TRP A 41 -4.48 -3.28 14.11
N ARG A 42 -4.47 -3.53 15.42
CA ARG A 42 -3.56 -2.85 16.34
C ARG A 42 -2.09 -3.17 16.01
N GLN A 43 -1.79 -4.45 15.78
CA GLN A 43 -0.43 -4.87 15.41
C GLN A 43 0.00 -4.28 14.08
N ILE A 44 -0.87 -4.30 13.09
CA ILE A 44 -0.62 -3.73 11.77
C ILE A 44 -0.40 -2.22 11.87
N ALA A 45 -1.25 -1.54 12.64
CA ALA A 45 -1.16 -0.09 12.82
C ALA A 45 0.17 0.33 13.44
N VAL A 46 0.68 -0.42 14.41
CA VAL A 46 1.97 -0.14 15.05
C VAL A 46 3.09 -0.12 14.01
N VAL A 47 3.18 -1.13 13.16
CA VAL A 47 4.27 -1.20 12.17
C VAL A 47 4.07 -0.23 11.01
N LEU A 48 2.85 0.18 10.71
CA LEU A 48 2.55 1.21 9.72
C LEU A 48 2.68 2.64 10.27
N ASP A 49 2.84 2.78 11.57
CA ASP A 49 2.89 4.08 12.27
C ASP A 49 1.62 4.91 12.02
N VAL A 50 0.47 4.28 12.17
CA VAL A 50 -0.86 4.90 12.06
C VAL A 50 -1.75 4.41 13.20
N THR A 51 -2.95 4.99 13.32
CA THR A 51 -3.92 4.48 14.29
C THR A 51 -4.57 3.19 13.79
N PRO A 52 -5.08 2.30 14.69
CA PRO A 52 -5.82 1.11 14.27
C PRO A 52 -7.01 1.43 13.37
N GLN A 53 -7.71 2.52 13.65
CA GLN A 53 -8.85 2.96 12.84
C GLN A 53 -8.42 3.35 11.42
N ALA A 54 -7.30 4.07 11.28
CA ALA A 54 -6.75 4.46 9.99
C ALA A 54 -6.30 3.22 9.19
N ALA A 55 -5.63 2.28 9.82
CA ALA A 55 -5.21 1.03 9.20
C ALA A 55 -6.42 0.23 8.70
N HIS A 56 -7.43 0.05 9.55
CA HIS A 56 -8.65 -0.66 9.19
C HIS A 56 -9.39 0.01 8.04
N LYS A 57 -9.53 1.34 8.10
CA LYS A 57 -10.20 2.12 7.05
C LYS A 57 -9.49 1.96 5.70
N ARG A 58 -8.16 2.00 5.71
CA ARG A 58 -7.34 1.89 4.49
C ARG A 58 -7.44 0.51 3.85
N PHE A 59 -7.45 -0.55 4.66
CA PHE A 59 -7.31 -1.93 4.19
C PHE A 59 -8.57 -2.79 4.38
N ARG A 60 -9.70 -2.23 4.79
CA ARG A 60 -10.92 -3.00 5.09
C ARG A 60 -11.46 -3.79 3.89
N ARG A 61 -11.14 -3.37 2.67
CA ARG A 61 -11.58 -4.04 1.44
C ARG A 61 -10.50 -4.91 0.82
N LEU A 62 -9.39 -5.04 1.51
CA LEU A 62 -8.29 -5.87 1.06
C LEU A 62 -8.70 -7.34 1.12
N ARG A 63 -8.47 -8.06 0.03
CA ARG A 63 -8.71 -9.49 -0.09
C ARG A 63 -7.40 -10.19 -0.41
N TYR A 64 -7.31 -11.44 -0.06
CA TYR A 64 -6.10 -12.23 -0.21
C TYR A 64 -6.40 -13.65 -0.63
N ASP A 65 -5.69 -14.14 -1.65
CA ASP A 65 -5.72 -15.55 -2.05
C ASP A 65 -4.43 -16.23 -1.61
N PRO A 66 -4.46 -17.08 -0.57
CA PRO A 66 -3.26 -17.76 -0.08
C PRO A 66 -2.70 -18.77 -1.09
N GLY A 67 -3.53 -19.25 -2.03
CA GLY A 67 -3.08 -20.18 -3.06
C GLY A 67 -2.14 -19.55 -4.08
N THR A 68 -2.32 -18.27 -4.39
CA THR A 68 -1.50 -17.53 -5.34
C THR A 68 -0.64 -16.45 -4.69
N GLY A 69 -0.92 -16.08 -3.44
CA GLY A 69 -0.29 -14.95 -2.78
C GLY A 69 -0.77 -13.59 -3.30
N HIS A 70 -1.83 -13.56 -4.11
CA HIS A 70 -2.36 -12.34 -4.69
C HIS A 70 -3.24 -11.60 -3.69
N ALA A 71 -3.06 -10.28 -3.60
CA ALA A 71 -3.88 -9.38 -2.81
C ALA A 71 -4.46 -8.30 -3.71
N TRP A 72 -5.70 -7.89 -3.44
CA TRP A 72 -6.38 -6.83 -4.19
C TRP A 72 -7.37 -6.12 -3.27
N HIS A 73 -7.73 -4.91 -3.65
CA HIS A 73 -8.84 -4.19 -3.01
C HIS A 73 -10.12 -4.48 -3.75
N GLU A 74 -11.13 -4.95 -3.01
CA GLU A 74 -12.46 -5.15 -3.56
C GLU A 74 -13.10 -3.77 -3.77
N PRO A 75 -13.68 -3.50 -4.96
CA PRO A 75 -14.32 -2.21 -5.20
C PRO A 75 -15.53 -2.01 -4.30
N PRO A 76 -15.91 -0.73 -4.01
CA PRO A 76 -17.13 -0.46 -3.26
C PRO A 76 -18.35 -0.98 -4.01
N LEU A 77 -19.36 -1.40 -3.23
CA LEU A 77 -20.64 -1.81 -3.78
C LEU A 77 -21.27 -0.65 -4.57
N PRO A 78 -21.98 -0.93 -5.68
CA PRO A 78 -22.47 0.12 -6.58
C PRO A 78 -23.71 0.87 -6.08
N PHE A 79 -24.01 0.81 -4.80
CA PHE A 79 -25.17 1.51 -4.20
C PHE A 79 -24.90 2.04 -2.82
#